data_07f4fe7a9cd829fa8dc3a96f9b46da43
#
_entry.id   07f4fe7a9cd829fa8dc3a96f9b46da43
#
_cell.length_a   1.000
_cell.length_b   1.000
_cell.length_c   1.000
_cell.angle_alpha   90.00
_cell.angle_beta   90.00
_cell.angle_gamma   90.00
#
_symmetry.space_group_name_H-M   'P 1'
#
loop_
_entity.id
_entity.type
_entity.pdbx_description
1 polymer ?
#
loop_
_entity_poly.entity_id
_entity_poly.type
_entity_poly.pdbx_seq_one_letter_code
_entity_poly.pdbx_strand_id
1 'polypeptide(L)'
;RNTVLFPAQIIPIYIGREQSLQLINDLTSLDDKTIVVVSQKEGSVEHPKSEDIYHTGTLATVMKVFSMPDKSKSVIVKGIKRVRITKVLQDYPYFKANIEDLEEINQVNDEIKQITSNLKNLFANLIDIAPYLSDEQSNIISNIQDPSKFADKAISLLNISTQEKQLILEELDLSKKIEQ
;
A
#
# COMPACT_ATOMS: atom_id res chain seq x y z
N ARG A 1 -1.50 -9.17 -6.36
CA ARG A 1 -0.97 -8.92 -7.72
C ARG A 1 -0.90 -7.43 -8.01
N ASN A 2 -2.04 -6.79 -8.15
CA ASN A 2 -2.17 -5.39 -8.61
C ASN A 2 -2.57 -4.47 -7.44
N THR A 3 -1.96 -4.66 -6.29
CA THR A 3 -2.31 -3.88 -5.10
C THR A 3 -1.05 -3.28 -4.50
N VAL A 4 -1.01 -1.98 -4.41
CA VAL A 4 -0.03 -1.23 -3.63
C VAL A 4 -0.73 -0.78 -2.35
N LEU A 5 -0.15 -1.14 -1.21
CA LEU A 5 -0.63 -0.71 0.09
C LEU A 5 0.20 0.47 0.58
N PHE A 6 -0.45 1.56 0.94
CA PHE A 6 0.21 2.72 1.54
C PHE A 6 0.14 2.68 3.07
N PRO A 7 1.08 3.34 3.79
CA PRO A 7 0.98 3.53 5.23
C PRO A 7 -0.36 4.13 5.65
N ALA A 8 -0.85 3.74 6.82
CA ALA A 8 -2.15 4.12 7.40
C ALA A 8 -3.40 3.67 6.62
N GLN A 9 -3.25 3.08 5.44
CA GLN A 9 -4.35 2.56 4.64
C GLN A 9 -4.88 1.24 5.23
N ILE A 10 -6.20 1.08 5.20
CA ILE A 10 -6.87 -0.19 5.57
C ILE A 10 -7.59 -0.69 4.33
N ILE A 11 -7.24 -1.90 3.88
CA ILE A 11 -7.86 -2.51 2.70
C ILE A 11 -8.10 -4.01 2.90
N PRO A 12 -9.12 -4.56 2.25
CA PRO A 12 -9.25 -6.00 2.08
C PRO A 12 -8.31 -6.47 0.97
N ILE A 13 -7.58 -7.57 1.22
CA ILE A 13 -6.78 -8.27 0.21
C ILE A 13 -7.37 -9.65 0.01
N TYR A 14 -7.71 -9.97 -1.24
CA TYR A 14 -8.17 -11.31 -1.60
C TYR A 14 -6.96 -12.25 -1.80
N ILE A 15 -7.00 -13.39 -1.12
CA ILE A 15 -5.93 -14.38 -1.09
C ILE A 15 -6.48 -15.72 -1.58
N GLY A 16 -6.05 -16.12 -2.78
CA GLY A 16 -6.43 -17.40 -3.39
C GLY A 16 -5.25 -18.31 -3.72
N ARG A 17 -4.01 -17.80 -3.70
CA ARG A 17 -2.82 -18.61 -3.97
C ARG A 17 -2.45 -19.44 -2.77
N GLU A 18 -2.07 -20.70 -3.00
CA GLU A 18 -1.71 -21.67 -1.96
C GLU A 18 -0.64 -21.15 -1.00
N GLN A 19 0.45 -20.60 -1.54
CA GLN A 19 1.54 -20.03 -0.74
C GLN A 19 1.06 -18.90 0.20
N SER A 20 0.21 -18.00 -0.31
CA SER A 20 -0.34 -16.91 0.49
C SER A 20 -1.38 -17.40 1.51
N LEU A 21 -2.16 -18.44 1.17
CA LEU A 21 -3.08 -19.09 2.10
C LEU A 21 -2.33 -19.75 3.25
N GLN A 22 -1.21 -20.42 2.94
CA GLN A 22 -0.38 -21.04 3.97
C GLN A 22 0.24 -19.99 4.90
N LEU A 23 0.78 -18.88 4.35
CA LEU A 23 1.26 -17.76 5.15
C LEU A 23 0.20 -17.28 6.14
N ILE A 24 -1.04 -17.05 5.68
CA ILE A 24 -2.10 -16.55 6.56
C ILE A 24 -2.52 -17.62 7.60
N ASN A 25 -2.50 -18.91 7.26
CA ASN A 25 -2.76 -19.96 8.21
C ASN A 25 -1.71 -19.99 9.32
N ASP A 26 -0.43 -19.95 8.96
CA ASP A 26 0.68 -19.95 9.92
C ASP A 26 0.63 -18.69 10.79
N LEU A 27 0.33 -17.52 10.19
CA LEU A 27 0.24 -16.25 10.90
C LEU A 27 -0.88 -16.21 11.95
N THR A 28 -2.01 -16.90 11.69
CA THR A 28 -3.13 -16.92 12.65
C THR A 28 -2.79 -17.60 13.96
N SER A 29 -1.76 -18.43 13.98
CA SER A 29 -1.25 -19.12 15.19
C SER A 29 -0.19 -18.32 15.95
N LEU A 30 0.25 -17.18 15.41
CA LEU A 30 1.24 -16.30 16.03
C LEU A 30 0.58 -15.12 16.74
N ASP A 31 1.23 -14.62 17.80
CA ASP A 31 0.80 -13.40 18.49
C ASP A 31 1.04 -12.15 17.64
N ASP A 32 2.19 -12.09 16.96
CA ASP A 32 2.52 -11.04 16.01
C ASP A 32 1.92 -11.35 14.63
N LYS A 33 0.93 -10.56 14.24
CA LYS A 33 0.19 -10.70 12.97
C LYS A 33 0.67 -9.69 11.92
N THR A 34 1.98 -9.51 11.82
CA THR A 34 2.57 -8.59 10.84
C THR A 34 3.05 -9.32 9.59
N ILE A 35 2.86 -8.68 8.46
CA ILE A 35 3.33 -9.11 7.13
C ILE A 35 3.88 -7.93 6.36
N VAL A 36 4.70 -8.19 5.36
CA VAL A 36 5.05 -7.19 4.34
C VAL A 36 4.18 -7.40 3.11
N VAL A 37 3.51 -6.33 2.69
CA VAL A 37 2.74 -6.31 1.46
C VAL A 37 3.59 -5.65 0.38
N VAL A 38 3.90 -6.42 -0.67
CA VAL A 38 4.63 -5.97 -1.86
C VAL A 38 3.83 -6.25 -3.12
N SER A 39 3.97 -5.39 -4.10
CA SER A 39 3.37 -5.59 -5.41
C SER A 39 4.24 -6.49 -6.28
N GLN A 40 3.60 -7.22 -7.18
CA GLN A 40 4.25 -7.98 -8.22
C GLN A 40 4.48 -7.06 -9.43
N LYS A 41 5.66 -7.15 -10.08
CA LYS A 41 5.99 -6.32 -11.25
C LYS A 41 5.06 -6.63 -12.42
N GLU A 42 4.84 -7.92 -12.68
CA GLU A 42 3.93 -8.40 -13.72
C GLU A 42 2.86 -9.31 -13.11
N GLY A 43 1.60 -8.88 -13.13
CA GLY A 43 0.48 -9.61 -12.55
C GLY A 43 0.18 -10.96 -13.22
N SER A 44 0.67 -11.19 -14.44
CA SER A 44 0.50 -12.45 -15.21
C SER A 44 1.31 -13.62 -14.67
N VAL A 45 2.43 -13.36 -13.98
CA VAL A 45 3.29 -14.42 -13.42
C VAL A 45 2.57 -15.13 -12.28
N GLU A 46 2.32 -16.42 -12.43
CA GLU A 46 1.57 -17.20 -11.42
C GLU A 46 2.42 -17.57 -10.21
N HIS A 47 3.68 -17.92 -10.43
CA HIS A 47 4.65 -18.29 -9.41
C HIS A 47 5.81 -17.29 -9.40
N PRO A 48 5.61 -16.09 -8.80
CA PRO A 48 6.64 -15.06 -8.80
C PRO A 48 7.84 -15.49 -7.96
N LYS A 49 9.02 -15.21 -8.47
CA LYS A 49 10.29 -15.27 -7.74
C LYS A 49 10.60 -13.91 -7.11
N SER A 50 11.68 -13.81 -6.38
CA SER A 50 12.10 -12.55 -5.75
C SER A 50 12.37 -11.42 -6.74
N GLU A 51 12.78 -11.75 -7.96
CA GLU A 51 13.00 -10.79 -9.07
C GLU A 51 11.71 -10.23 -9.67
N ASP A 52 10.58 -10.94 -9.51
CA ASP A 52 9.26 -10.60 -10.05
C ASP A 52 8.45 -9.69 -9.13
N ILE A 53 8.94 -9.42 -7.93
CA ILE A 53 8.29 -8.53 -6.96
C ILE A 53 9.07 -7.23 -6.78
N TYR A 54 8.38 -6.18 -6.38
CA TYR A 54 9.03 -4.96 -5.94
C TYR A 54 9.67 -5.18 -4.57
N HIS A 55 10.82 -4.57 -4.33
CA HIS A 55 11.51 -4.69 -3.05
C HIS A 55 11.06 -3.65 -2.03
N THR A 56 10.44 -2.56 -2.46
CA THR A 56 9.79 -1.60 -1.58
C THR A 56 8.32 -1.98 -1.41
N GLY A 57 7.88 -2.03 -0.17
CA GLY A 57 6.52 -2.35 0.19
C GLY A 57 6.11 -1.73 1.52
N THR A 58 5.03 -2.24 2.08
CA THR A 58 4.49 -1.72 3.34
C THR A 58 4.41 -2.85 4.37
N LEU A 59 5.03 -2.63 5.53
CA LEU A 59 4.77 -3.45 6.71
C LEU A 59 3.33 -3.22 7.14
N ALA A 60 2.58 -4.29 7.36
CA ALA A 60 1.16 -4.22 7.66
C ALA A 60 0.77 -5.20 8.76
N THR A 61 -0.24 -4.82 9.54
CA THR A 61 -0.88 -5.72 10.50
C THR A 61 -2.10 -6.37 9.86
N VAL A 62 -2.23 -7.68 10.01
CA VAL A 62 -3.46 -8.42 9.68
C VAL A 62 -4.48 -8.20 10.78
N MET A 63 -5.54 -7.45 10.47
CA MET A 63 -6.59 -7.10 11.44
C MET A 63 -7.65 -8.18 11.54
N LYS A 64 -8.07 -8.73 10.39
CA LYS A 64 -9.14 -9.74 10.34
C LYS A 64 -9.01 -10.64 9.13
N VAL A 65 -9.35 -11.90 9.30
CA VAL A 65 -9.35 -12.92 8.24
C VAL A 65 -10.75 -13.49 8.10
N PHE A 66 -11.27 -13.50 6.88
CA PHE A 66 -12.54 -14.13 6.53
C PHE A 66 -12.28 -15.30 5.59
N SER A 67 -12.85 -16.45 5.89
CA SER A 67 -12.85 -17.58 4.97
C SER A 67 -14.00 -17.46 3.99
N MET A 68 -13.72 -17.71 2.72
CA MET A 68 -14.69 -17.65 1.64
C MET A 68 -15.15 -19.08 1.25
N PRO A 69 -16.33 -19.26 0.64
CA PRO A 69 -16.84 -20.57 0.26
C PRO A 69 -15.96 -21.34 -0.73
N ASP A 70 -15.20 -20.60 -1.56
CA ASP A 70 -14.26 -21.14 -2.57
C ASP A 70 -12.89 -21.52 -1.98
N LYS A 71 -12.77 -21.60 -0.66
CA LYS A 71 -11.53 -21.84 0.10
C LYS A 71 -10.50 -20.73 0.02
N SER A 72 -10.77 -19.65 -0.65
CA SER A 72 -9.95 -18.42 -0.58
C SER A 72 -10.18 -17.70 0.74
N LYS A 73 -9.38 -16.64 0.99
CA LYS A 73 -9.53 -15.78 2.16
C LYS A 73 -9.58 -14.31 1.74
N SER A 74 -10.40 -13.56 2.44
CA SER A 74 -10.33 -12.08 2.42
C SER A 74 -9.68 -11.62 3.72
N VAL A 75 -8.59 -10.87 3.60
CA VAL A 75 -7.76 -10.45 4.74
C VAL A 75 -7.77 -8.93 4.81
N ILE A 76 -8.27 -8.39 5.92
CA ILE A 76 -8.19 -6.94 6.17
C ILE A 76 -6.81 -6.64 6.76
N VAL A 77 -6.06 -5.81 6.06
CA VAL A 77 -4.73 -5.38 6.48
C VAL A 77 -4.70 -3.87 6.70
N LYS A 78 -3.89 -3.43 7.67
CA LYS A 78 -3.59 -2.02 7.94
C LYS A 78 -2.11 -1.78 7.70
N GLY A 79 -1.79 -0.90 6.75
CA GLY A 79 -0.41 -0.43 6.52
C GLY A 79 0.13 0.31 7.74
N ILE A 80 1.37 0.02 8.10
CA ILE A 80 2.07 0.65 9.23
C ILE A 80 3.09 1.65 8.72
N LYS A 81 4.09 1.18 7.96
CA LYS A 81 5.21 1.97 7.46
C LYS A 81 5.81 1.37 6.20
N ARG A 82 6.54 2.17 5.45
CA ARG A 82 7.33 1.73 4.31
C ARG A 82 8.52 0.90 4.76
N VAL A 83 8.82 -0.15 4.02
CA VAL A 83 9.97 -1.02 4.25
C VAL A 83 10.58 -1.44 2.93
N ARG A 84 11.88 -1.76 2.97
CA ARG A 84 12.61 -2.37 1.85
C ARG A 84 13.02 -3.79 2.19
N ILE A 85 12.80 -4.72 1.28
CA ILE A 85 13.36 -6.06 1.35
C ILE A 85 14.84 -5.98 1.01
N THR A 86 15.70 -6.33 1.98
CA THR A 86 17.15 -6.33 1.81
C THR A 86 17.67 -7.68 1.37
N LYS A 87 17.03 -8.77 1.82
CA LYS A 87 17.43 -10.13 1.49
C LYS A 87 16.25 -11.08 1.62
N VAL A 88 15.95 -11.84 0.56
CA VAL A 88 15.03 -12.97 0.66
C VAL A 88 15.76 -14.15 1.30
N LEU A 89 15.21 -14.70 2.37
CA LEU A 89 15.75 -15.81 3.15
C LEU A 89 15.15 -17.14 2.73
N GLN A 90 13.90 -17.11 2.26
CA GLN A 90 13.11 -18.27 1.90
C GLN A 90 12.09 -17.86 0.84
N ASP A 91 11.85 -18.71 -0.15
CA ASP A 91 10.85 -18.52 -1.20
C ASP A 91 9.70 -19.56 -1.16
N TYR A 92 9.92 -20.67 -0.48
CA TYR A 92 8.92 -21.72 -0.29
C TYR A 92 8.79 -22.10 1.18
N PRO A 93 7.56 -22.37 1.72
CA PRO A 93 6.25 -22.32 1.06
C PRO A 93 5.74 -20.89 0.75
N TYR A 94 6.31 -19.88 1.35
CA TYR A 94 6.07 -18.46 1.11
C TYR A 94 7.34 -17.66 1.38
N PHE A 95 7.39 -16.43 0.89
CA PHE A 95 8.56 -15.57 1.09
C PHE A 95 8.76 -15.20 2.55
N LYS A 96 10.00 -15.37 3.02
CA LYS A 96 10.52 -14.74 4.24
C LYS A 96 11.72 -13.89 3.86
N ALA A 97 11.80 -12.70 4.42
CA ALA A 97 12.83 -11.75 4.05
C ALA A 97 13.28 -10.92 5.26
N ASN A 98 14.52 -10.45 5.18
CA ASN A 98 14.98 -9.34 6.02
C ASN A 98 14.46 -8.04 5.40
N ILE A 99 14.06 -7.12 6.26
CA ILE A 99 13.57 -5.81 5.87
C ILE A 99 14.35 -4.72 6.61
N GLU A 100 14.39 -3.54 6.00
CA GLU A 100 14.81 -2.30 6.63
C GLU A 100 13.66 -1.28 6.58
N ASP A 101 13.59 -0.45 7.61
CA ASP A 101 12.62 0.65 7.64
C ASP A 101 13.05 1.74 6.67
N LEU A 102 12.09 2.31 5.92
CA LEU A 102 12.30 3.45 5.06
C LEU A 102 11.69 4.68 5.72
N GLU A 103 12.53 5.66 6.03
CA GLU A 103 12.10 6.94 6.59
C GLU A 103 11.87 7.95 5.48
N GLU A 104 10.75 8.67 5.54
CA GLU A 104 10.44 9.73 4.61
C GLU A 104 11.18 11.02 4.98
N ILE A 105 11.65 11.74 3.96
CA ILE A 105 12.23 13.07 4.10
C ILE A 105 11.08 14.08 4.07
N ASN A 106 10.54 14.39 5.24
CA ASN A 106 9.38 15.26 5.40
C ASN A 106 9.80 16.70 5.76
N GLN A 107 10.49 17.39 4.87
CA GLN A 107 10.78 18.81 5.04
C GLN A 107 9.58 19.65 4.56
N VAL A 108 8.67 19.94 5.48
CA VAL A 108 7.49 20.77 5.19
C VAL A 108 7.87 22.24 5.28
N ASN A 109 7.91 22.91 4.14
CA ASN A 109 8.07 24.36 4.00
C ASN A 109 6.74 24.99 3.51
N ASP A 110 6.72 26.31 3.35
CA ASP A 110 5.51 27.02 2.92
C ASP A 110 5.13 26.71 1.47
N GLU A 111 6.09 26.41 0.60
CA GLU A 111 5.86 25.97 -0.77
C GLU A 111 5.11 24.61 -0.80
N ILE A 112 5.58 23.63 -0.04
CA ILE A 112 4.91 22.32 0.09
C ILE A 112 3.49 22.46 0.63
N LYS A 113 3.27 23.35 1.62
CA LYS A 113 1.93 23.63 2.13
C LYS A 113 1.01 24.20 1.05
N GLN A 114 1.53 25.13 0.24
CA GLN A 114 0.77 25.75 -0.83
C GLN A 114 0.43 24.74 -1.92
N ILE A 115 1.41 23.94 -2.38
CA ILE A 115 1.18 22.86 -3.36
C ILE A 115 0.14 21.88 -2.81
N THR A 116 0.28 21.43 -1.56
CA THR A 116 -0.69 20.53 -0.92
C THR A 116 -2.09 21.12 -0.89
N SER A 117 -2.24 22.41 -0.59
CA SER A 117 -3.53 23.09 -0.63
C SER A 117 -4.15 23.10 -2.03
N ASN A 118 -3.34 23.39 -3.05
CA ASN A 118 -3.78 23.35 -4.45
C ASN A 118 -4.21 21.94 -4.86
N LEU A 119 -3.44 20.92 -4.49
CA LEU A 119 -3.78 19.51 -4.77
C LEU A 119 -5.08 19.09 -4.07
N LYS A 120 -5.34 19.56 -2.84
CA LYS A 120 -6.62 19.30 -2.15
C LYS A 120 -7.81 19.88 -2.93
N ASN A 121 -7.67 21.10 -3.46
CA ASN A 121 -8.71 21.72 -4.28
C ASN A 121 -8.92 20.95 -5.59
N LEU A 122 -7.83 20.54 -6.26
CA LEU A 122 -7.92 19.71 -7.47
C LEU A 122 -8.57 18.36 -7.19
N PHE A 123 -8.24 17.74 -6.06
CA PHE A 123 -8.83 16.46 -5.67
C PHE A 123 -10.33 16.60 -5.35
N ALA A 124 -10.75 17.70 -4.71
CA ALA A 124 -12.16 18.00 -4.49
C ALA A 124 -12.93 18.12 -5.81
N ASN A 125 -12.38 18.86 -6.79
CA ASN A 125 -12.98 18.96 -8.13
C ASN A 125 -13.03 17.59 -8.85
N LEU A 126 -12.02 16.73 -8.66
CA LEU A 126 -11.98 15.41 -9.25
C LEU A 126 -13.12 14.52 -8.71
N ILE A 127 -13.47 14.65 -7.44
CA ILE A 127 -14.54 13.87 -6.81
C ILE A 127 -15.89 14.16 -7.47
N ASP A 128 -16.15 15.41 -7.83
CA ASP A 128 -17.41 15.81 -8.49
C ASP A 128 -17.59 15.15 -9.86
N ILE A 129 -16.50 14.77 -10.53
CA ILE A 129 -16.53 14.20 -11.89
C ILE A 129 -16.16 12.71 -11.94
N ALA A 130 -15.61 12.14 -10.87
CA ALA A 130 -15.17 10.76 -10.81
C ALA A 130 -16.15 9.87 -10.04
N PRO A 131 -17.01 9.09 -10.73
CA PRO A 131 -18.12 8.36 -10.11
C PRO A 131 -17.68 7.23 -9.16
N TYR A 132 -16.41 6.87 -9.17
CA TYR A 132 -15.82 5.86 -8.26
C TYR A 132 -15.34 6.43 -6.92
N LEU A 133 -15.37 7.76 -6.77
CA LEU A 133 -15.05 8.45 -5.52
C LEU A 133 -16.32 8.88 -4.81
N SER A 134 -16.36 8.76 -3.50
CA SER A 134 -17.52 9.14 -2.69
C SER A 134 -17.27 10.44 -1.92
N ASP A 135 -18.35 11.13 -1.55
CA ASP A 135 -18.29 12.33 -0.68
C ASP A 135 -17.62 12.05 0.66
N GLU A 136 -17.77 10.82 1.20
CA GLU A 136 -17.10 10.40 2.42
C GLU A 136 -15.59 10.37 2.25
N GLN A 137 -15.10 9.87 1.11
CA GLN A 137 -13.67 9.87 0.78
C GLN A 137 -13.13 11.28 0.62
N SER A 138 -13.92 12.20 0.02
CA SER A 138 -13.61 13.63 -0.06
C SER A 138 -13.39 14.24 1.32
N ASN A 139 -14.34 14.03 2.22
CA ASN A 139 -14.27 14.56 3.58
C ASN A 139 -13.06 14.04 4.34
N ILE A 140 -12.74 12.75 4.20
CA ILE A 140 -11.56 12.16 4.84
C ILE A 140 -10.28 12.84 4.33
N ILE A 141 -10.11 12.98 3.01
CA ILE A 141 -8.91 13.57 2.41
C ILE A 141 -8.75 15.04 2.78
N SER A 142 -9.82 15.82 2.72
CA SER A 142 -9.78 17.25 3.02
C SER A 142 -9.31 17.54 4.44
N ASN A 143 -9.60 16.63 5.38
CA ASN A 143 -9.24 16.76 6.79
C ASN A 143 -7.80 16.33 7.11
N ILE A 144 -7.08 15.70 6.16
CA ILE A 144 -5.69 15.30 6.39
C ILE A 144 -4.80 16.54 6.36
N GLN A 145 -4.14 16.86 7.48
CA GLN A 145 -3.25 18.03 7.59
C GLN A 145 -1.83 17.75 7.14
N ASP A 146 -1.36 16.54 7.37
CA ASP A 146 -0.01 16.09 7.01
C ASP A 146 0.10 15.90 5.48
N PRO A 147 1.01 16.63 4.78
CA PRO A 147 1.14 16.54 3.32
C PRO A 147 1.51 15.14 2.82
N SER A 148 2.36 14.39 3.53
CA SER A 148 2.73 13.04 3.12
C SER A 148 1.56 12.07 3.23
N LYS A 149 0.81 12.12 4.33
CA LYS A 149 -0.39 11.31 4.52
C LYS A 149 -1.48 11.68 3.53
N PHE A 150 -1.59 12.97 3.19
CA PHE A 150 -2.50 13.43 2.14
C PHE A 150 -2.14 12.80 0.79
N ALA A 151 -0.86 12.90 0.37
CA ALA A 151 -0.39 12.34 -0.89
C ALA A 151 -0.65 10.83 -0.97
N ASP A 152 -0.27 10.08 0.07
CA ASP A 152 -0.49 8.63 0.13
C ASP A 152 -1.98 8.26 0.04
N LYS A 153 -2.84 9.01 0.72
CA LYS A 153 -4.27 8.76 0.70
C LYS A 153 -4.90 9.11 -0.65
N ALA A 154 -4.54 10.25 -1.22
CA ALA A 154 -5.02 10.69 -2.53
C ALA A 154 -4.68 9.66 -3.62
N ILE A 155 -3.39 9.29 -3.73
CA ILE A 155 -2.92 8.30 -4.71
C ILE A 155 -3.59 6.93 -4.51
N SER A 156 -3.83 6.53 -3.28
CA SER A 156 -4.49 5.24 -3.00
C SER A 156 -5.89 5.14 -3.60
N LEU A 157 -6.58 6.26 -3.75
CA LEU A 157 -7.95 6.35 -4.28
C LEU A 157 -8.00 6.55 -5.79
N LEU A 158 -6.92 7.02 -6.42
CA LEU A 158 -6.90 7.22 -7.86
C LEU A 158 -6.90 5.90 -8.62
N ASN A 159 -7.61 5.89 -9.76
CA ASN A 159 -7.64 4.75 -10.67
C ASN A 159 -6.48 4.83 -11.67
N ILE A 160 -5.26 4.65 -11.16
CA ILE A 160 -4.01 4.63 -11.92
C ILE A 160 -3.37 3.26 -11.82
N SER A 161 -2.36 3.00 -12.65
CA SER A 161 -1.69 1.70 -12.71
C SER A 161 -0.95 1.35 -11.41
N THR A 162 -0.69 0.04 -11.23
CA THR A 162 0.12 -0.44 -10.09
C THR A 162 1.53 0.13 -10.14
N GLN A 163 2.11 0.30 -11.33
CA GLN A 163 3.43 0.87 -11.52
C GLN A 163 3.49 2.33 -11.06
N GLU A 164 2.51 3.14 -11.44
CA GLU A 164 2.42 4.54 -10.99
C GLU A 164 2.27 4.63 -9.48
N LYS A 165 1.40 3.82 -8.87
CA LYS A 165 1.26 3.76 -7.40
C LYS A 165 2.56 3.32 -6.73
N GLN A 166 3.28 2.38 -7.33
CA GLN A 166 4.54 1.88 -6.80
C GLN A 166 5.64 2.96 -6.82
N LEU A 167 5.72 3.77 -7.89
CA LEU A 167 6.66 4.89 -7.96
C LEU A 167 6.44 5.86 -6.78
N ILE A 168 5.19 6.20 -6.49
CA ILE A 168 4.87 7.06 -5.34
C ILE A 168 5.21 6.40 -4.00
N LEU A 169 5.00 5.08 -3.87
CA LEU A 169 5.37 4.36 -2.65
C LEU A 169 6.90 4.37 -2.43
N GLU A 170 7.67 4.31 -3.52
CA GLU A 170 9.14 4.29 -3.50
C GLU A 170 9.76 5.68 -3.29
N GLU A 171 9.03 6.75 -3.62
CA GLU A 171 9.52 8.11 -3.43
C GLU A 171 9.44 8.50 -1.94
N LEU A 172 10.61 8.74 -1.36
CA LEU A 172 10.74 9.09 0.06
C LEU A 172 10.87 10.60 0.30
N ASP A 173 11.18 11.36 -0.75
CA ASP A 173 11.25 12.82 -0.70
C ASP A 173 9.85 13.40 -0.93
N LEU A 174 9.30 14.06 0.09
CA LEU A 174 7.95 14.62 0.03
C LEU A 174 7.79 15.63 -1.11
N SER A 175 8.80 16.47 -1.38
CA SER A 175 8.74 17.45 -2.48
C SER A 175 8.53 16.79 -3.82
N LYS A 176 9.32 15.73 -4.10
CA LYS A 176 9.20 14.96 -5.34
C LYS A 176 7.91 14.17 -5.42
N LYS A 177 7.45 13.64 -4.27
CA LYS A 177 6.20 12.88 -4.20
C LYS A 177 4.98 13.69 -4.57
N ILE A 178 4.90 14.95 -4.13
CA ILE A 178 3.75 15.83 -4.41
C ILE A 178 3.79 16.48 -5.80
N GLU A 179 4.93 16.42 -6.50
CA GLU A 179 5.09 16.91 -7.88
C GLU A 179 4.73 15.84 -8.93
N GLN A 180 4.72 14.54 -8.57
CA GLN A 180 4.37 13.42 -9.42
C GLN A 180 2.85 13.30 -9.60
#